data_1021a12ad4f861431032148dfa0677ae
#
_entry.id   1021a12ad4f861431032148dfa0677ae
#
_cell.length_a   1.000
_cell.length_b   1.000
_cell.length_c   1.000
_cell.angle_alpha   90.00
_cell.angle_beta   90.00
_cell.angle_gamma   90.00
#
_symmetry.space_group_name_H-M   'P 1'
#
loop_
_entity.id
_entity.type
_entity.pdbx_description
1 polymer ?
#
loop_
_entity_poly.entity_id
_entity_poly.type
_entity_poly.pdbx_seq_one_letter_code
_entity_poly.pdbx_strand_id
1 'polypeptide(L)'
;MTKSFSDRVAEGTANHGTITPAELKEKMDANEAITVVDVRDANALGEGVIPGAKNVSLGTLFYKADPQSAFHDKETFQSTDQPIVFTCAGGGQASIAASVVAEYGFTNVTILEGGTRGWSAEGLPTEQAE
;
A
#
# COMPACT_ATOMS: atom_id res chain seq x y z
N MET A 1 -29.26 2.03 1.52
CA MET A 1 -28.06 1.43 2.16
C MET A 1 -26.85 2.32 1.93
N THR A 2 -26.07 2.51 2.96
CA THR A 2 -24.88 3.36 2.87
C THR A 2 -23.64 2.55 3.28
N LYS A 3 -22.48 3.00 2.82
CA LYS A 3 -21.20 2.41 3.18
C LYS A 3 -20.28 3.54 3.65
N SER A 4 -19.86 3.47 4.90
CA SER A 4 -19.02 4.50 5.50
C SER A 4 -17.53 4.25 5.16
N PHE A 5 -16.69 5.22 5.49
CA PHE A 5 -15.24 5.04 5.41
C PHE A 5 -14.81 3.84 6.26
N SER A 6 -15.31 3.73 7.49
CA SER A 6 -14.98 2.61 8.37
C SER A 6 -15.41 1.27 7.78
N ASP A 7 -16.55 1.23 7.11
CA ASP A 7 -17.03 0.02 6.42
C ASP A 7 -16.06 -0.40 5.33
N ARG A 8 -15.56 0.56 4.55
CA ARG A 8 -14.60 0.28 3.48
C ARG A 8 -13.27 -0.22 4.02
N VAL A 9 -12.82 0.36 5.14
CA VAL A 9 -11.57 -0.08 5.78
C VAL A 9 -11.71 -1.51 6.28
N ALA A 10 -12.80 -1.81 6.99
CA ALA A 10 -13.04 -3.15 7.53
C ALA A 10 -13.15 -4.20 6.41
N GLU A 11 -13.83 -3.85 5.33
CA GLU A 11 -14.00 -4.73 4.17
C GLU A 11 -12.65 -5.05 3.51
N GLY A 12 -11.83 -4.03 3.28
CA GLY A 12 -10.52 -4.22 2.69
C GLY A 12 -9.61 -5.07 3.56
N THR A 13 -9.60 -4.82 4.87
CA THR A 13 -8.79 -5.59 5.80
C THR A 13 -9.23 -7.05 5.84
N ALA A 14 -10.55 -7.29 5.88
CA ALA A 14 -11.09 -8.65 5.92
C ALA A 14 -10.79 -9.42 4.64
N ASN A 15 -10.84 -8.76 3.48
CA ASN A 15 -10.68 -9.41 2.20
C ASN A 15 -9.21 -9.65 1.80
N HIS A 16 -8.29 -8.81 2.29
CA HIS A 16 -6.91 -8.84 1.81
C HIS A 16 -5.87 -9.18 2.88
N GLY A 17 -6.26 -9.08 4.15
CA GLY A 17 -5.37 -9.42 5.26
C GLY A 17 -4.29 -8.37 5.51
N THR A 18 -3.52 -8.59 6.56
CA THR A 18 -2.48 -7.68 7.00
C THR A 18 -1.15 -8.38 7.14
N ILE A 19 -0.08 -7.59 7.07
CA ILE A 19 1.29 -8.04 7.38
C ILE A 19 1.82 -7.09 8.45
N THR A 20 2.53 -7.63 9.43
CA THR A 20 3.12 -6.78 10.48
C THR A 20 4.38 -6.07 9.98
N PRO A 21 4.77 -4.95 10.62
CA PRO A 21 6.04 -4.31 10.27
C PRO A 21 7.24 -5.25 10.36
N ALA A 22 7.30 -6.09 11.39
CA ALA A 22 8.40 -7.05 11.55
C ALA A 22 8.43 -8.06 10.41
N GLU A 23 7.28 -8.58 10.00
CA GLU A 23 7.19 -9.52 8.89
C GLU A 23 7.61 -8.88 7.58
N LEU A 24 7.17 -7.64 7.33
CA LEU A 24 7.56 -6.92 6.12
C LEU A 24 9.07 -6.67 6.09
N LYS A 25 9.63 -6.22 7.24
CA LYS A 25 11.07 -5.98 7.35
C LYS A 25 11.87 -7.24 7.05
N GLU A 26 11.43 -8.37 7.57
CA GLU A 26 12.07 -9.65 7.33
C GLU A 26 12.09 -10.01 5.84
N LYS A 27 10.97 -9.80 5.16
CA LYS A 27 10.89 -10.06 3.72
C LYS A 27 11.77 -9.11 2.91
N MET A 28 11.83 -7.84 3.29
CA MET A 28 12.71 -6.85 2.65
C MET A 28 14.18 -7.24 2.83
N ASP A 29 14.55 -7.64 4.03
CA ASP A 29 15.92 -8.05 4.33
C ASP A 29 16.32 -9.33 3.58
N ALA A 30 15.36 -10.17 3.28
CA ALA A 30 15.58 -11.39 2.49
C ALA A 30 15.56 -11.11 0.98
N ASN A 31 15.44 -9.86 0.58
CA ASN A 31 15.37 -9.43 -0.82
C ASN A 31 14.25 -10.10 -1.61
N GLU A 32 13.11 -10.34 -0.95
CA GLU A 32 11.93 -10.85 -1.66
C GLU A 32 11.38 -9.77 -2.59
N ALA A 33 10.82 -10.19 -3.70
CA ALA A 33 10.28 -9.28 -4.72
C ALA A 33 8.92 -8.74 -4.28
N ILE A 34 8.93 -7.77 -3.37
CA ILE A 34 7.73 -7.12 -2.85
C ILE A 34 7.75 -5.65 -3.22
N THR A 35 6.63 -5.14 -3.73
CA THR A 35 6.45 -3.72 -3.97
C THR A 35 5.68 -3.13 -2.80
N VAL A 36 6.26 -2.16 -2.12
CA VAL A 36 5.57 -1.39 -1.08
C VAL A 36 5.03 -0.12 -1.71
N VAL A 37 3.73 0.09 -1.62
CA VAL A 37 3.07 1.27 -2.19
C VAL A 37 2.48 2.10 -1.06
N ASP A 38 2.94 3.34 -0.96
CA ASP A 38 2.46 4.31 0.01
C ASP A 38 1.38 5.17 -0.66
N VAL A 39 0.17 5.09 -0.17
CA VAL A 39 -0.99 5.74 -0.80
C VAL A 39 -1.34 7.08 -0.18
N ARG A 40 -0.48 7.61 0.70
CA ARG A 40 -0.66 8.98 1.22
C ARG A 40 -0.46 9.99 0.09
N ASP A 41 -1.03 11.17 0.27
CA ASP A 41 -0.72 12.29 -0.61
C ASP A 41 0.73 12.71 -0.42
N ALA A 42 1.37 13.20 -1.48
CA ALA A 42 2.79 13.54 -1.44
C ALA A 42 3.13 14.54 -0.33
N ASN A 43 2.23 15.48 -0.03
CA ASN A 43 2.46 16.47 1.03
C ASN A 43 2.39 15.88 2.44
N ALA A 44 1.99 14.63 2.59
CA ALA A 44 1.91 13.95 3.89
C ALA A 44 3.14 13.08 4.18
N LEU A 45 4.13 13.05 3.30
CA LEU A 45 5.30 12.16 3.43
C LEU A 45 6.45 12.74 4.27
N GLY A 46 6.29 13.95 4.82
CA GLY A 46 7.36 14.65 5.52
C GLY A 46 7.89 13.95 6.77
N GLU A 47 7.13 13.05 7.37
CA GLU A 47 7.56 12.29 8.55
C GLU A 47 8.42 11.09 8.20
N GLY A 48 8.61 10.82 6.91
CA GLY A 48 9.42 9.72 6.44
C GLY A 48 8.62 8.64 5.74
N VAL A 49 9.32 7.85 4.95
CA VAL A 49 8.75 6.76 4.17
C VAL A 49 9.53 5.47 4.42
N ILE A 50 8.89 4.33 4.18
CA ILE A 50 9.57 3.04 4.20
C ILE A 50 10.56 3.01 3.03
N PRO A 51 11.82 2.58 3.27
CA PRO A 51 12.81 2.55 2.20
C PRO A 51 12.34 1.75 0.99
N GLY A 52 12.44 2.36 -0.18
CA GLY A 52 12.04 1.72 -1.43
C GLY A 52 10.57 1.78 -1.75
N ALA A 53 9.74 2.35 -0.88
CA ALA A 53 8.31 2.49 -1.14
C ALA A 53 8.05 3.41 -2.33
N LYS A 54 7.05 3.04 -3.12
CA LYS A 54 6.58 3.87 -4.23
C LYS A 54 5.39 4.68 -3.75
N ASN A 55 5.39 5.99 -3.97
CA ASN A 55 4.26 6.83 -3.61
C ASN A 55 3.27 6.90 -4.77
N VAL A 56 2.09 6.36 -4.54
CA VAL A 56 0.96 6.46 -5.48
C VAL A 56 -0.25 6.83 -4.64
N SER A 57 -0.63 8.11 -4.65
CA SER A 57 -1.74 8.57 -3.84
C SER A 57 -3.03 7.83 -4.18
N LEU A 58 -3.89 7.65 -3.18
CA LEU A 58 -5.14 6.89 -3.37
C LEU A 58 -5.97 7.43 -4.53
N GLY A 59 -6.04 8.76 -4.68
CA GLY A 59 -6.81 9.37 -5.76
C GLY A 59 -6.27 9.05 -7.16
N THR A 60 -4.96 8.89 -7.30
CA THR A 60 -4.36 8.56 -8.60
C THR A 60 -4.28 7.06 -8.85
N LEU A 61 -4.45 6.26 -7.80
CA LEU A 61 -4.37 4.81 -7.89
C LEU A 61 -5.39 4.26 -8.89
N PHE A 62 -6.56 4.88 -8.98
CA PHE A 62 -7.64 4.44 -9.84
C PHE A 62 -7.23 4.32 -11.31
N TYR A 63 -6.31 5.17 -11.77
CA TYR A 63 -5.85 5.09 -13.15
C TYR A 63 -4.42 4.58 -13.28
N LYS A 64 -3.59 4.77 -12.25
CA LYS A 64 -2.21 4.28 -12.32
C LYS A 64 -2.10 2.76 -12.18
N ALA A 65 -2.99 2.15 -11.43
CA ALA A 65 -2.97 0.71 -11.21
C ALA A 65 -3.76 -0.08 -12.26
N ASP A 66 -4.65 0.59 -13.00
CA ASP A 66 -5.47 -0.08 -14.00
C ASP A 66 -4.65 -0.40 -15.25
N PRO A 67 -4.42 -1.69 -15.57
CA PRO A 67 -3.62 -2.05 -16.74
C PRO A 67 -4.20 -1.57 -18.08
N GLN A 68 -5.48 -1.23 -18.12
CA GLN A 68 -6.14 -0.76 -19.34
C GLN A 68 -6.17 0.77 -19.43
N SER A 69 -5.73 1.47 -18.41
CA SER A 69 -5.73 2.93 -18.39
C SER A 69 -4.62 3.49 -19.26
N ALA A 70 -4.89 4.60 -19.94
CA ALA A 70 -3.87 5.34 -20.68
C ALA A 70 -2.78 5.91 -19.73
N PHE A 71 -3.08 6.00 -18.44
CA PHE A 71 -2.17 6.55 -17.42
C PHE A 71 -1.56 5.47 -16.53
N HIS A 72 -1.60 4.22 -16.97
CA HIS A 72 -1.07 3.09 -16.21
C HIS A 72 0.41 3.26 -15.90
N ASP A 73 0.76 3.13 -14.62
CA ASP A 73 2.14 3.16 -14.14
C ASP A 73 2.72 1.75 -14.23
N LYS A 74 3.35 1.44 -15.35
CA LYS A 74 3.88 0.11 -15.65
C LYS A 74 5.09 -0.27 -14.80
N GLU A 75 5.78 0.72 -14.25
CA GLU A 75 6.96 0.44 -13.43
C GLU A 75 6.56 -0.06 -12.06
N THR A 76 5.51 0.50 -11.49
CA THR A 76 5.02 0.11 -10.16
C THR A 76 4.11 -1.11 -10.25
N PHE A 77 3.20 -1.12 -11.22
CA PHE A 77 2.18 -2.17 -11.37
C PHE A 77 2.48 -3.02 -12.61
N GLN A 78 3.44 -3.92 -12.47
CA GLN A 78 3.97 -4.69 -13.60
C GLN A 78 3.12 -5.90 -13.95
N SER A 79 2.53 -6.54 -12.95
CA SER A 79 1.82 -7.80 -13.13
C SER A 79 0.74 -7.91 -12.05
N THR A 80 -0.41 -8.49 -12.39
CA THR A 80 -1.52 -8.62 -11.46
C THR A 80 -1.29 -9.66 -10.35
N ASP A 81 -0.25 -10.47 -10.45
CA ASP A 81 0.10 -11.44 -9.42
C ASP A 81 1.33 -11.02 -8.58
N GLN A 82 1.91 -9.84 -8.85
CA GLN A 82 3.04 -9.37 -8.05
C GLN A 82 2.63 -9.11 -6.60
N PRO A 83 3.50 -9.44 -5.64
CA PRO A 83 3.22 -9.12 -4.24
C PRO A 83 3.28 -7.61 -4.00
N ILE A 84 2.19 -7.05 -3.49
CA ILE A 84 2.12 -5.63 -3.15
C ILE A 84 1.69 -5.50 -1.69
N VAL A 85 2.38 -4.65 -0.95
CA VAL A 85 1.98 -4.24 0.39
C VAL A 85 1.62 -2.76 0.34
N PHE A 86 0.38 -2.44 0.67
CA PHE A 86 -0.06 -1.05 0.76
C PHE A 86 0.16 -0.49 2.15
N THR A 87 0.62 0.73 2.23
CA THR A 87 0.74 1.46 3.48
C THR A 87 0.18 2.87 3.33
N CYS A 88 -0.24 3.45 4.44
CA CYS A 88 -0.62 4.85 4.55
C CYS A 88 -0.14 5.35 5.92
N ALA A 89 -0.74 6.38 6.48
CA ALA A 89 -0.34 6.83 7.82
C ALA A 89 -0.69 5.79 8.89
N GLY A 90 -1.95 5.37 8.95
CA GLY A 90 -2.44 4.49 10.01
C GLY A 90 -3.14 3.21 9.55
N GLY A 91 -3.14 2.92 8.26
CA GLY A 91 -3.72 1.69 7.73
C GLY A 91 -5.10 1.82 7.09
N GLY A 92 -5.80 2.93 7.27
CA GLY A 92 -7.16 3.09 6.75
C GLY A 92 -7.23 3.20 5.24
N GLN A 93 -6.48 4.12 4.67
CA GLN A 93 -6.46 4.31 3.21
C GLN A 93 -5.86 3.11 2.48
N ALA A 94 -4.89 2.44 3.11
CA ALA A 94 -4.25 1.26 2.52
C ALA A 94 -5.25 0.12 2.31
N SER A 95 -6.19 -0.06 3.24
CA SER A 95 -7.24 -1.08 3.10
C SER A 95 -8.13 -0.80 1.90
N ILE A 96 -8.47 0.46 1.68
CA ILE A 96 -9.27 0.87 0.52
C ILE A 96 -8.47 0.66 -0.77
N ALA A 97 -7.18 1.01 -0.75
CA ALA A 97 -6.31 0.81 -1.91
C ALA A 97 -6.26 -0.65 -2.35
N ALA A 98 -6.15 -1.57 -1.39
CA ALA A 98 -6.16 -3.00 -1.69
C ALA A 98 -7.45 -3.42 -2.41
N SER A 99 -8.59 -2.91 -1.94
CA SER A 99 -9.88 -3.20 -2.58
C SER A 99 -9.96 -2.64 -4.00
N VAL A 100 -9.42 -1.44 -4.21
CA VAL A 100 -9.41 -0.81 -5.54
C VAL A 100 -8.65 -1.66 -6.54
N VAL A 101 -7.42 -2.05 -6.20
CA VAL A 101 -6.60 -2.79 -7.17
C VAL A 101 -7.11 -4.22 -7.36
N ALA A 102 -7.76 -4.80 -6.35
CA ALA A 102 -8.38 -6.12 -6.51
C ALA A 102 -9.43 -6.11 -7.62
N GLU A 103 -10.13 -5.00 -7.82
CA GLU A 103 -11.11 -4.86 -8.89
C GLU A 103 -10.45 -4.90 -10.28
N TYR A 104 -9.14 -4.59 -10.36
CA TYR A 104 -8.37 -4.66 -11.60
C TYR A 104 -7.67 -5.99 -11.80
N GLY A 105 -7.95 -6.96 -10.94
CA GLY A 105 -7.42 -8.31 -11.06
C GLY A 105 -6.18 -8.62 -10.24
N PHE A 106 -5.71 -7.68 -9.40
CA PHE A 106 -4.55 -7.95 -8.55
C PHE A 106 -4.93 -8.96 -7.47
N THR A 107 -4.16 -10.04 -7.36
CA THR A 107 -4.48 -11.18 -6.52
C THR A 107 -3.59 -11.35 -5.29
N ASN A 108 -2.51 -10.57 -5.18
CA ASN A 108 -1.51 -10.78 -4.13
C ASN A 108 -1.21 -9.47 -3.40
N VAL A 109 -2.26 -8.90 -2.78
CA VAL A 109 -2.16 -7.61 -2.09
C VAL A 109 -2.45 -7.78 -0.61
N THR A 110 -1.68 -7.10 0.22
CA THR A 110 -1.84 -7.07 1.67
C THR A 110 -1.69 -5.65 2.17
N ILE A 111 -2.01 -5.44 3.44
CA ILE A 111 -2.02 -4.13 4.08
C ILE A 111 -1.04 -4.15 5.24
N LEU A 112 -0.19 -3.14 5.33
CA LEU A 112 0.74 -3.02 6.46
C LEU A 112 -0.04 -2.64 7.71
N GLU A 113 -0.02 -3.51 8.71
CA GLU A 113 -0.68 -3.27 9.98
C GLU A 113 -0.11 -2.03 10.66
N GLY A 114 -0.98 -1.10 11.05
CA GLY A 114 -0.57 0.15 11.65
C GLY A 114 0.03 1.18 10.70
N GLY A 115 0.17 0.86 9.42
CA GLY A 115 0.71 1.75 8.41
C GLY A 115 2.16 2.16 8.66
N THR A 116 2.58 3.25 8.03
CA THR A 116 3.95 3.75 8.18
C THR A 116 4.21 4.25 9.61
N ARG A 117 3.19 4.75 10.31
CA ARG A 117 3.35 5.12 11.73
C ARG A 117 3.66 3.92 12.60
N GLY A 118 2.99 2.78 12.36
CA GLY A 118 3.28 1.54 13.08
C GLY A 118 4.69 1.04 12.80
N TRP A 119 5.13 1.15 11.56
CA TRP A 119 6.50 0.83 11.16
C TRP A 119 7.52 1.65 11.94
N SER A 120 7.33 2.98 11.97
CA SER A 120 8.22 3.90 12.70
C SER A 120 8.19 3.68 14.20
N ALA A 121 7.01 3.39 14.75
CA ALA A 121 6.86 3.18 16.19
C ALA A 121 7.63 1.96 16.69
N GLU A 122 7.92 1.00 15.82
CA GLU A 122 8.74 -0.16 16.16
C GLU A 122 10.23 0.08 15.94
N GLY A 123 10.61 1.31 15.64
CA GLY A 123 12.02 1.67 15.46
C GLY A 123 12.61 1.22 14.13
N LEU A 124 11.78 0.83 13.16
CA LEU A 124 12.28 0.39 11.87
C LEU A 124 12.71 1.59 11.00
N PRO A 125 13.66 1.40 10.09
CA PRO A 125 14.25 2.53 9.37
C PRO A 125 13.28 3.19 8.40
N THR A 126 13.36 4.51 8.36
CA THR A 126 12.65 5.31 7.35
C THR A 126 13.66 6.18 6.62
N GLU A 127 13.25 6.71 5.48
CA GLU A 127 14.08 7.64 4.72
C GLU A 127 13.22 8.83 4.30
N GLN A 128 13.87 9.88 3.82
CA GLN A 128 13.16 11.06 3.33
C GLN A 128 12.53 10.74 1.98
N ALA A 129 11.31 11.22 1.77
CA ALA A 129 10.67 11.12 0.47
C ALA A 129 11.40 12.05 -0.52
N GLU A 130 11.52 11.60 -1.75
CA GLU A 130 12.12 12.39 -2.81
C GLU A 130 11.20 13.47 -3.33
#